data_0d9e251292309a6dccb9778c63fde7a5
#
_entry.id   0d9e251292309a6dccb9778c63fde7a5
#
_cell.length_a   1.000
_cell.length_b   1.000
_cell.length_c   1.000
_cell.angle_alpha   90.00
_cell.angle_beta   90.00
_cell.angle_gamma   90.00
#
_symmetry.space_group_name_H-M   'P 1'
#
loop_
_entity.id
_entity.type
_entity.pdbx_description
1 polymer ?
#
loop_
_entity_poly.entity_id
_entity_poly.type
_entity_poly.pdbx_seq_one_letter_code
_entity_poly.pdbx_strand_id
1 'polypeptide(L)'
;MKILDRPEPSQKFLEDRRYAMLYIQKKMNKFDTPIDDEMQEFRWIKTELSYPSFDDFTFAYYNKIFSVLVERAKKTGNNEFSFGNERRVKTLIHECENNNLTPCIFPVIENNEGGYIFYGEWNLINAITKEFIDPITEASDELIEVSDWELQNWAVQIVADNIYNQGLKLFSYCDVLGIEPNIWFENAEGKTCWVEVLFTKYPNKDKPFSFKNWPSEVLKHDGYKAIVSFANAENFSEKIYRAQAADVNFKGIEYIYSPNL
;
A
#
# COMPACT_ATOMS: atom_id res chain seq x y z
N MET A 1 2.59 -18.27 -9.59
CA MET A 1 2.14 -17.04 -10.26
C MET A 1 3.39 -16.35 -10.82
N LYS A 2 3.43 -15.95 -12.09
CA LYS A 2 4.61 -15.24 -12.60
C LYS A 2 4.55 -13.81 -12.14
N ILE A 3 5.27 -13.49 -11.07
CA ILE A 3 5.32 -12.14 -10.48
C ILE A 3 5.88 -11.11 -11.48
N LEU A 4 6.69 -11.56 -12.45
CA LEU A 4 7.20 -10.73 -13.54
C LEU A 4 6.14 -10.34 -14.58
N ASP A 5 5.06 -11.12 -14.71
CA ASP A 5 3.97 -10.82 -15.66
C ASP A 5 2.87 -10.01 -14.97
N ARG A 6 3.20 -8.81 -14.46
CA ARG A 6 2.18 -7.89 -13.98
C ARG A 6 1.22 -7.59 -15.14
N PRO A 7 -0.08 -7.90 -15.01
CA PRO A 7 -1.04 -7.49 -16.02
C PRO A 7 -1.07 -5.97 -16.11
N GLU A 8 -0.94 -5.43 -17.30
CA GLU A 8 -1.08 -3.99 -17.49
C GLU A 8 -2.52 -3.59 -17.15
N PRO A 9 -2.71 -2.63 -16.25
CA PRO A 9 -4.03 -2.12 -15.94
C PRO A 9 -4.60 -1.42 -17.18
N SER A 10 -5.91 -1.56 -17.41
CA SER A 10 -6.55 -0.86 -18.52
C SER A 10 -6.44 0.65 -18.35
N GLN A 11 -6.34 1.38 -19.46
CA GLN A 11 -6.31 2.85 -19.45
C GLN A 11 -7.51 3.43 -18.68
N LYS A 12 -8.68 2.85 -18.86
CA LYS A 12 -9.90 3.28 -18.16
C LYS A 12 -9.83 3.09 -16.65
N PHE A 13 -9.25 1.98 -16.17
CA PHE A 13 -9.02 1.77 -14.74
C PHE A 13 -8.04 2.82 -14.17
N LEU A 14 -6.97 3.13 -14.90
CA LEU A 14 -6.01 4.15 -14.47
C LEU A 14 -6.66 5.55 -14.39
N GLU A 15 -7.55 5.88 -15.31
CA GLU A 15 -8.34 7.12 -15.29
C GLU A 15 -9.29 7.16 -14.08
N ASP A 16 -10.05 6.09 -13.85
CA ASP A 16 -11.00 5.97 -12.74
C ASP A 16 -10.24 6.09 -11.38
N ARG A 17 -9.11 5.40 -11.26
CA ARG A 17 -8.24 5.45 -10.08
C ARG A 17 -7.67 6.86 -9.84
N ARG A 18 -7.08 7.46 -10.86
CA ARG A 18 -6.55 8.83 -10.78
C ARG A 18 -7.63 9.81 -10.36
N TYR A 19 -8.82 9.65 -10.89
CA TYR A 19 -9.94 10.49 -10.56
C TYR A 19 -10.36 10.34 -9.10
N ALA A 20 -10.45 9.11 -8.59
CA ALA A 20 -10.74 8.82 -7.18
C ALA A 20 -9.72 9.48 -6.24
N MET A 21 -8.42 9.33 -6.54
CA MET A 21 -7.35 9.93 -5.74
C MET A 21 -7.43 11.46 -5.75
N LEU A 22 -7.63 12.09 -6.91
CA LEU A 22 -7.79 13.54 -7.01
C LEU A 22 -9.03 14.05 -6.28
N TYR A 23 -10.12 13.28 -6.28
CA TYR A 23 -11.33 13.62 -5.53
C TYR A 23 -11.07 13.64 -4.02
N ILE A 24 -10.44 12.58 -3.47
CA ILE A 24 -10.07 12.49 -2.06
C ILE A 24 -9.11 13.64 -1.69
N GLN A 25 -8.04 13.85 -2.47
CA GLN A 25 -7.09 14.95 -2.23
C GLN A 25 -7.79 16.32 -2.19
N LYS A 26 -8.67 16.58 -3.14
CA LYS A 26 -9.41 17.84 -3.20
C LYS A 26 -10.35 18.03 -1.99
N LYS A 27 -10.93 16.94 -1.50
CA LYS A 27 -11.75 16.97 -0.29
C LYS A 27 -10.90 17.25 0.93
N MET A 28 -9.81 16.51 1.13
CA MET A 28 -8.89 16.67 2.25
C MET A 28 -8.31 18.09 2.31
N ASN A 29 -7.88 18.67 1.19
CA ASN A 29 -7.35 20.04 1.13
C ASN A 29 -8.33 21.14 1.60
N LYS A 30 -9.61 20.82 1.76
CA LYS A 30 -10.59 21.79 2.32
C LYS A 30 -10.62 21.77 3.83
N PHE A 31 -10.18 20.69 4.44
CA PHE A 31 -10.19 20.45 5.88
C PHE A 31 -8.79 20.58 6.49
N ASP A 32 -7.76 20.36 5.67
CA ASP A 32 -6.35 20.52 6.05
C ASP A 32 -6.02 22.02 6.13
N THR A 33 -6.40 22.65 7.20
CA THR A 33 -5.84 23.96 7.55
C THR A 33 -4.51 23.68 8.23
N PRO A 34 -3.39 24.27 7.76
CA PRO A 34 -2.11 24.08 8.43
C PRO A 34 -2.19 24.74 9.83
N ILE A 35 -2.50 23.92 10.80
CA ILE A 35 -2.36 24.26 12.21
C ILE A 35 -1.00 23.70 12.63
N ASP A 36 -0.02 24.56 12.67
CA ASP A 36 1.37 24.28 13.05
C ASP A 36 2.09 23.10 12.31
N ASP A 37 3.32 23.34 11.93
CA ASP A 37 4.20 22.51 11.05
C ASP A 37 4.48 21.06 11.52
N GLU A 38 3.81 20.54 12.56
CA GLU A 38 4.28 19.31 13.21
C GLU A 38 3.50 18.04 12.88
N MET A 39 2.27 18.08 12.34
CA MET A 39 1.58 16.86 11.91
C MET A 39 0.64 17.10 10.72
N GLN A 40 0.97 16.53 9.58
CA GLN A 40 0.01 16.41 8.47
C GLN A 40 -1.09 15.44 8.87
N GLU A 41 -2.29 15.95 9.08
CA GLU A 41 -3.47 15.14 9.37
C GLU A 41 -3.74 14.11 8.28
N PHE A 42 -3.65 14.56 7.03
CA PHE A 42 -3.79 13.72 5.85
C PHE A 42 -2.45 13.33 5.24
N ARG A 43 -2.28 12.06 4.91
CA ARG A 43 -1.11 11.57 4.18
C ARG A 43 -1.46 10.39 3.29
N TRP A 44 -0.85 10.35 2.12
CA TRP A 44 -0.86 9.17 1.28
C TRP A 44 0.07 8.11 1.88
N ILE A 45 -0.46 6.89 2.04
CA ILE A 45 0.32 5.72 2.49
C ILE A 45 0.83 4.94 1.28
N LYS A 46 -0.04 4.79 0.25
CA LYS A 46 0.29 4.09 -0.97
C LYS A 46 -0.42 4.74 -2.17
N THR A 47 0.37 5.26 -3.09
CA THR A 47 -0.12 5.90 -4.32
C THR A 47 0.20 5.10 -5.57
N GLU A 48 1.20 4.24 -5.54
CA GLU A 48 1.58 3.39 -6.66
C GLU A 48 0.82 2.06 -6.62
N LEU A 49 0.61 1.47 -7.80
CA LEU A 49 0.01 0.14 -7.90
C LEU A 49 1.08 -0.92 -7.62
N SER A 50 0.97 -1.63 -6.52
CA SER A 50 1.74 -2.84 -6.25
C SER A 50 1.15 -4.06 -6.98
N TYR A 51 1.92 -5.14 -7.11
CA TYR A 51 1.43 -6.38 -7.71
C TYR A 51 2.08 -7.61 -7.07
N PRO A 52 1.30 -8.55 -6.55
CA PRO A 52 -0.15 -8.46 -6.33
C PRO A 52 -0.53 -7.38 -5.32
N SER A 53 -1.77 -6.89 -5.38
CA SER A 53 -2.30 -5.91 -4.43
C SER A 53 -3.71 -6.28 -3.99
N PHE A 54 -4.05 -5.97 -2.75
CA PHE A 54 -5.41 -6.10 -2.25
C PHE A 54 -6.24 -4.80 -2.38
N ASP A 55 -5.59 -3.68 -2.65
CA ASP A 55 -6.18 -2.35 -2.81
C ASP A 55 -5.66 -1.62 -4.05
N ASP A 56 -6.24 -0.48 -4.36
CA ASP A 56 -5.81 0.38 -5.47
C ASP A 56 -5.01 1.59 -4.98
N PHE A 57 -5.31 2.08 -3.79
CA PHE A 57 -4.54 3.10 -3.07
C PHE A 57 -4.92 3.09 -1.58
N THR A 58 -4.05 3.66 -0.76
CA THR A 58 -4.26 3.78 0.68
C THR A 58 -3.86 5.18 1.15
N PHE A 59 -4.67 5.76 2.03
CA PHE A 59 -4.38 7.02 2.69
C PHE A 59 -4.66 6.94 4.19
N ALA A 60 -4.07 7.84 4.95
CA ALA A 60 -4.34 8.01 6.36
C ALA A 60 -4.94 9.39 6.63
N TYR A 61 -5.81 9.44 7.63
CA TYR A 61 -6.23 10.67 8.29
C TYR A 61 -6.07 10.47 9.80
N TYR A 62 -5.20 11.26 10.42
CA TYR A 62 -4.71 11.01 11.78
C TYR A 62 -4.25 9.56 11.99
N ASN A 63 -4.89 8.87 12.95
CA ASN A 63 -4.59 7.49 13.35
C ASN A 63 -5.36 6.42 12.56
N LYS A 64 -6.24 6.80 11.62
CA LYS A 64 -7.01 5.87 10.79
C LYS A 64 -6.39 5.74 9.39
N ILE A 65 -6.38 4.51 8.89
CA ILE A 65 -5.90 4.20 7.55
C ILE A 65 -7.03 3.58 6.74
N PHE A 66 -7.24 4.14 5.55
CA PHE A 66 -8.31 3.78 4.63
C PHE A 66 -7.70 3.13 3.39
N SER A 67 -7.96 1.84 3.22
CA SER A 67 -7.51 1.07 2.06
C SER A 67 -8.65 0.98 1.05
N VAL A 68 -8.42 1.42 -0.17
CA VAL A 68 -9.49 1.72 -1.11
C VAL A 68 -9.39 0.89 -2.39
N LEU A 69 -10.52 0.24 -2.76
CA LEU A 69 -10.75 -0.28 -4.10
C LEU A 69 -11.58 0.71 -4.92
N VAL A 70 -11.16 0.96 -6.13
CA VAL A 70 -11.93 1.72 -7.13
C VAL A 70 -12.72 0.74 -7.96
N GLU A 71 -14.02 0.70 -7.77
CA GLU A 71 -14.89 -0.28 -8.42
C GLU A 71 -16.00 0.41 -9.23
N ARG A 72 -16.16 -0.03 -10.47
CA ARG A 72 -17.31 0.37 -11.27
C ARG A 72 -18.55 -0.24 -10.69
N ALA A 73 -19.50 0.62 -10.33
CA ALA A 73 -20.72 0.23 -9.63
C ALA A 73 -21.97 0.47 -10.47
N LYS A 74 -22.98 -0.36 -10.24
CA LYS A 74 -24.35 -0.11 -10.69
C LYS A 74 -25.20 0.20 -9.47
N LYS A 75 -25.95 1.30 -9.53
CA LYS A 75 -26.91 1.63 -8.49
C LYS A 75 -28.10 0.67 -8.61
N THR A 76 -28.43 -0.04 -7.52
CA THR A 76 -29.51 -1.02 -7.46
C THR A 76 -30.70 -0.55 -6.64
N GLY A 77 -30.52 0.47 -5.79
CA GLY A 77 -31.55 1.05 -4.93
C GLY A 77 -31.17 2.41 -4.37
N ASN A 78 -31.88 2.89 -3.36
CA ASN A 78 -31.47 4.10 -2.63
C ASN A 78 -30.23 3.79 -1.79
N ASN A 79 -29.07 4.30 -2.23
CA ASN A 79 -27.74 4.08 -1.61
C ASN A 79 -27.26 2.62 -1.64
N GLU A 80 -27.85 1.77 -2.48
CA GLU A 80 -27.38 0.41 -2.70
C GLU A 80 -26.59 0.32 -4.02
N PHE A 81 -25.46 -0.40 -3.96
CA PHE A 81 -24.55 -0.57 -5.08
C PHE A 81 -24.20 -2.03 -5.27
N SER A 82 -24.14 -2.47 -6.51
CA SER A 82 -23.55 -3.76 -6.88
C SER A 82 -22.18 -3.53 -7.53
N PHE A 83 -21.20 -4.31 -7.10
CA PHE A 83 -19.82 -4.28 -7.57
C PHE A 83 -19.51 -5.56 -8.35
N GLY A 84 -18.74 -5.44 -9.43
CA GLY A 84 -18.47 -6.56 -10.34
C GLY A 84 -17.46 -7.59 -9.80
N ASN A 85 -16.62 -7.24 -8.83
CA ASN A 85 -15.52 -8.10 -8.37
C ASN A 85 -15.60 -8.43 -6.88
N GLU A 86 -16.54 -9.28 -6.51
CA GLU A 86 -16.73 -9.73 -5.12
C GLU A 86 -15.45 -10.35 -4.51
N ARG A 87 -14.61 -11.00 -5.33
CA ARG A 87 -13.38 -11.62 -4.84
C ARG A 87 -12.38 -10.56 -4.35
N ARG A 88 -12.21 -9.47 -5.10
CA ARG A 88 -11.33 -8.37 -4.68
C ARG A 88 -11.84 -7.72 -3.39
N VAL A 89 -13.14 -7.50 -3.29
CA VAL A 89 -13.76 -6.93 -2.08
C VAL A 89 -13.54 -7.84 -0.86
N LYS A 90 -13.70 -9.16 -1.01
CA LYS A 90 -13.42 -10.13 0.07
C LYS A 90 -11.94 -10.13 0.49
N THR A 91 -11.03 -10.04 -0.49
CA THR A 91 -9.59 -9.94 -0.19
C THR A 91 -9.27 -8.65 0.54
N LEU A 92 -9.81 -7.49 0.09
CA LEU A 92 -9.65 -6.21 0.78
C LEU A 92 -10.11 -6.29 2.24
N ILE A 93 -11.31 -6.82 2.49
CA ILE A 93 -11.87 -6.95 3.84
C ILE A 93 -10.92 -7.79 4.72
N HIS A 94 -10.52 -8.96 4.23
CA HIS A 94 -9.64 -9.88 4.97
C HIS A 94 -8.30 -9.22 5.34
N GLU A 95 -7.64 -8.57 4.38
CA GLU A 95 -6.35 -7.91 4.62
C GLU A 95 -6.50 -6.70 5.55
N CYS A 96 -7.58 -5.94 5.43
CA CYS A 96 -7.85 -4.81 6.31
C CYS A 96 -8.13 -5.24 7.75
N GLU A 97 -8.93 -6.29 7.97
CA GLU A 97 -9.21 -6.83 9.31
C GLU A 97 -7.92 -7.31 9.99
N ASN A 98 -7.05 -8.01 9.26
CA ASN A 98 -5.78 -8.51 9.80
C ASN A 98 -4.78 -7.40 10.18
N ASN A 99 -4.91 -6.22 9.56
CA ASN A 99 -3.94 -5.13 9.70
C ASN A 99 -4.54 -3.86 10.35
N ASN A 100 -5.75 -3.95 10.90
CA ASN A 100 -6.46 -2.83 11.51
C ASN A 100 -6.58 -1.61 10.57
N LEU A 101 -7.00 -1.87 9.33
CA LEU A 101 -7.29 -0.86 8.31
C LEU A 101 -8.80 -0.76 8.10
N THR A 102 -9.27 0.36 7.58
CA THR A 102 -10.65 0.55 7.18
C THR A 102 -10.83 0.18 5.70
N PRO A 103 -11.55 -0.92 5.36
CA PRO A 103 -11.76 -1.33 3.97
C PRO A 103 -12.80 -0.43 3.30
N CYS A 104 -12.40 0.25 2.24
CA CYS A 104 -13.24 1.19 1.51
C CYS A 104 -13.41 0.80 0.04
N ILE A 105 -14.58 1.10 -0.49
CA ILE A 105 -14.85 1.09 -1.93
C ILE A 105 -15.13 2.52 -2.37
N PHE A 106 -14.44 2.97 -3.42
CA PHE A 106 -14.77 4.19 -4.14
C PHE A 106 -15.61 3.81 -5.37
N PRO A 107 -16.95 3.98 -5.33
CA PRO A 107 -17.81 3.62 -6.45
C PRO A 107 -17.61 4.60 -7.61
N VAL A 108 -17.36 4.06 -8.79
CA VAL A 108 -17.31 4.82 -10.03
C VAL A 108 -18.58 4.57 -10.83
N ILE A 109 -19.36 5.62 -11.00
CA ILE A 109 -20.59 5.59 -11.79
C ILE A 109 -20.53 6.72 -12.81
N GLU A 110 -20.62 6.37 -14.08
CA GLU A 110 -20.67 7.35 -15.17
C GLU A 110 -22.12 7.77 -15.45
N ASN A 111 -22.30 9.07 -15.70
CA ASN A 111 -23.54 9.59 -16.25
C ASN A 111 -23.57 9.43 -17.79
N ASN A 112 -24.70 9.74 -18.41
CA ASN A 112 -24.88 9.64 -19.86
C ASN A 112 -23.99 10.59 -20.68
N GLU A 113 -23.36 11.56 -20.03
CA GLU A 113 -22.49 12.58 -20.66
C GLU A 113 -21.01 12.26 -20.45
N GLY A 114 -20.69 11.10 -19.87
CA GLY A 114 -19.31 10.67 -19.59
C GLY A 114 -18.69 11.29 -18.33
N GLY A 115 -19.48 12.02 -17.52
CA GLY A 115 -19.04 12.52 -16.21
C GLY A 115 -19.26 11.51 -15.11
N TYR A 116 -18.64 11.75 -13.94
CA TYR A 116 -18.80 10.88 -12.78
C TYR A 116 -19.91 11.38 -11.84
N ILE A 117 -20.68 10.45 -11.28
CA ILE A 117 -21.69 10.70 -10.26
C ILE A 117 -21.12 10.31 -8.92
N PHE A 118 -21.27 11.18 -7.91
CA PHE A 118 -20.81 10.96 -6.54
C PHE A 118 -21.97 10.73 -5.60
N TYR A 119 -21.72 9.93 -4.56
CA TYR A 119 -22.67 9.62 -3.53
C TYR A 119 -22.04 9.85 -2.15
N GLY A 120 -22.82 10.43 -1.24
CA GLY A 120 -22.30 10.87 0.03
C GLY A 120 -21.27 12.02 -0.13
N GLU A 121 -20.69 12.44 0.95
CA GLU A 121 -19.73 13.57 0.91
C GLU A 121 -18.37 13.16 0.36
N TRP A 122 -17.89 11.98 0.72
CA TRP A 122 -16.56 11.47 0.40
C TRP A 122 -16.54 10.47 -0.76
N ASN A 123 -17.71 10.03 -1.22
CA ASN A 123 -17.86 8.96 -2.20
C ASN A 123 -17.10 7.68 -1.78
N LEU A 124 -17.03 7.43 -0.48
CA LEU A 124 -16.43 6.24 0.11
C LEU A 124 -17.51 5.41 0.79
N ILE A 125 -17.47 4.11 0.57
CA ILE A 125 -18.37 3.12 1.17
C ILE A 125 -17.54 2.14 1.96
N ASN A 126 -17.89 1.89 3.23
CA ASN A 126 -17.31 0.80 4.01
C ASN A 126 -17.62 -0.53 3.35
N ALA A 127 -16.60 -1.31 3.02
CA ALA A 127 -16.78 -2.58 2.31
C ALA A 127 -17.51 -3.64 3.16
N ILE A 128 -17.53 -3.49 4.50
CA ILE A 128 -18.20 -4.40 5.45
C ILE A 128 -19.64 -3.95 5.68
N THR A 129 -19.84 -2.73 6.21
CA THR A 129 -21.16 -2.24 6.64
C THR A 129 -22.02 -1.75 5.48
N LYS A 130 -21.42 -1.44 4.33
CA LYS A 130 -22.03 -0.83 3.14
C LYS A 130 -22.54 0.60 3.36
N GLU A 131 -22.17 1.23 4.45
CA GLU A 131 -22.50 2.62 4.77
C GLU A 131 -21.45 3.58 4.21
N PHE A 132 -21.84 4.84 4.01
CA PHE A 132 -20.91 5.88 3.61
C PHE A 132 -19.95 6.21 4.76
N ILE A 133 -18.69 6.41 4.42
CA ILE A 133 -17.62 6.79 5.35
C ILE A 133 -17.30 8.27 5.20
N ASP A 134 -17.15 8.93 6.34
CA ASP A 134 -16.46 10.22 6.47
C ASP A 134 -15.15 10.00 7.22
N PRO A 135 -13.99 10.06 6.54
CA PRO A 135 -12.68 9.83 7.17
C PRO A 135 -12.38 10.75 8.34
N ILE A 136 -12.95 11.97 8.35
CA ILE A 136 -12.73 12.95 9.42
C ILE A 136 -13.42 12.51 10.70
N THR A 137 -14.65 12.00 10.59
CA THR A 137 -15.42 11.54 11.76
C THR A 137 -14.94 10.21 12.32
N GLU A 138 -14.23 9.41 11.51
CA GLU A 138 -13.63 8.13 11.93
C GLU A 138 -12.35 8.32 12.75
N ALA A 139 -11.67 9.47 12.60
CA ALA A 139 -10.43 9.75 13.32
C ALA A 139 -10.67 9.90 14.83
N SER A 140 -9.68 9.55 15.63
CA SER A 140 -9.73 9.65 17.09
C SER A 140 -8.32 9.88 17.66
N ASP A 141 -8.26 10.22 18.95
CA ASP A 141 -6.97 10.36 19.68
C ASP A 141 -6.43 9.01 20.21
N GLU A 142 -7.04 7.89 19.82
CA GLU A 142 -6.60 6.56 20.25
C GLU A 142 -5.20 6.24 19.69
N LEU A 143 -4.31 5.76 20.56
CA LEU A 143 -2.99 5.28 20.15
C LEU A 143 -3.13 3.90 19.49
N ILE A 144 -3.01 3.87 18.17
CA ILE A 144 -3.05 2.65 17.38
C ILE A 144 -1.62 2.23 17.03
N GLU A 145 -1.20 1.04 17.46
CA GLU A 145 0.12 0.51 17.09
C GLU A 145 0.20 0.27 15.59
N VAL A 146 1.34 0.63 14.99
CA VAL A 146 1.64 0.38 13.58
C VAL A 146 1.67 -1.12 13.32
N SER A 147 0.88 -1.58 12.36
CA SER A 147 0.78 -2.99 11.99
C SER A 147 2.04 -3.49 11.25
N ASP A 148 2.20 -4.80 11.19
CA ASP A 148 3.29 -5.40 10.42
C ASP A 148 3.18 -5.11 8.92
N TRP A 149 1.95 -5.00 8.39
CA TRP A 149 1.77 -4.58 7.00
C TRP A 149 2.24 -3.13 6.75
N GLU A 150 1.95 -2.20 7.66
CA GLU A 150 2.41 -0.82 7.52
C GLU A 150 3.94 -0.75 7.48
N LEU A 151 4.62 -1.49 8.35
CA LEU A 151 6.08 -1.56 8.36
C LEU A 151 6.64 -2.23 7.11
N GLN A 152 6.00 -3.29 6.61
CA GLN A 152 6.37 -3.94 5.36
C GLN A 152 6.19 -2.99 4.17
N ASN A 153 5.06 -2.27 4.11
CA ASN A 153 4.80 -1.28 3.07
C ASN A 153 5.85 -0.17 3.08
N TRP A 154 6.18 0.40 4.24
CA TRP A 154 7.24 1.41 4.35
C TRP A 154 8.61 0.86 3.94
N ALA A 155 8.95 -0.33 4.40
CA ALA A 155 10.21 -0.98 4.05
C ALA A 155 10.34 -1.20 2.53
N VAL A 156 9.29 -1.71 1.89
CA VAL A 156 9.26 -1.92 0.44
C VAL A 156 9.39 -0.60 -0.32
N GLN A 157 8.70 0.46 0.10
CA GLN A 157 8.82 1.78 -0.53
C GLN A 157 10.23 2.34 -0.40
N ILE A 158 10.84 2.30 0.79
CA ILE A 158 12.22 2.77 1.02
C ILE A 158 13.21 2.06 0.10
N VAL A 159 13.07 0.74 -0.04
CA VAL A 159 13.96 -0.05 -0.91
C VAL A 159 13.70 0.22 -2.38
N ALA A 160 12.43 0.35 -2.80
CA ALA A 160 12.06 0.70 -4.17
C ALA A 160 12.59 2.08 -4.56
N ASP A 161 12.44 3.08 -3.69
CA ASP A 161 13.00 4.42 -3.88
C ASP A 161 14.53 4.41 -3.97
N ASN A 162 15.19 3.60 -3.14
CA ASN A 162 16.65 3.43 -3.21
C ASN A 162 17.09 2.87 -4.57
N ILE A 163 16.41 1.85 -5.07
CA ILE A 163 16.68 1.26 -6.40
C ILE A 163 16.45 2.31 -7.50
N TYR A 164 15.34 3.03 -7.45
CA TYR A 164 15.00 4.08 -8.41
C TYR A 164 16.04 5.22 -8.40
N ASN A 165 16.45 5.68 -7.21
CA ASN A 165 17.43 6.77 -7.05
C ASN A 165 18.85 6.36 -7.52
N GLN A 166 19.15 5.06 -7.61
CA GLN A 166 20.36 4.54 -8.24
C GLN A 166 20.25 4.51 -9.78
N GLY A 167 19.15 4.94 -10.36
CA GLY A 167 18.90 4.91 -11.80
C GLY A 167 18.59 3.53 -12.37
N LEU A 168 18.27 2.56 -11.51
CA LEU A 168 17.90 1.20 -11.91
C LEU A 168 16.41 1.14 -12.26
N LYS A 169 16.05 0.23 -13.16
CA LYS A 169 14.69 0.11 -13.65
C LYS A 169 13.87 -0.82 -12.77
N LEU A 170 12.90 -0.26 -12.07
CA LEU A 170 11.94 -1.02 -11.28
C LEU A 170 10.88 -1.66 -12.20
N PHE A 171 10.63 -2.96 -12.07
CA PHE A 171 9.58 -3.67 -12.81
C PHE A 171 8.29 -3.77 -12.01
N SER A 172 8.40 -4.22 -10.76
CA SER A 172 7.24 -4.35 -9.87
C SER A 172 7.70 -4.43 -8.42
N TYR A 173 6.78 -4.12 -7.51
CA TYR A 173 6.94 -4.38 -6.09
C TYR A 173 5.63 -4.87 -5.47
N CYS A 174 5.73 -5.53 -4.33
CA CYS A 174 4.61 -6.06 -3.55
C CYS A 174 4.85 -5.80 -2.06
N ASP A 175 3.87 -5.21 -1.41
CA ASP A 175 3.86 -4.89 0.02
C ASP A 175 2.99 -5.85 0.85
N VAL A 176 2.40 -6.87 0.22
CA VAL A 176 1.57 -7.87 0.89
C VAL A 176 2.46 -8.83 1.68
N LEU A 177 2.13 -8.99 2.97
CA LEU A 177 2.86 -9.90 3.86
C LEU A 177 2.83 -11.34 3.34
N GLY A 178 4.00 -12.00 3.40
CA GLY A 178 4.15 -13.40 2.96
C GLY A 178 4.21 -13.59 1.44
N ILE A 179 4.26 -12.50 0.65
CA ILE A 179 4.54 -12.54 -0.78
C ILE A 179 6.00 -12.17 -1.02
N GLU A 180 6.79 -13.13 -1.48
CA GLU A 180 8.23 -13.00 -1.72
C GLU A 180 8.58 -13.48 -3.14
N PRO A 181 9.60 -12.85 -3.79
CA PRO A 181 10.29 -11.63 -3.40
C PRO A 181 9.40 -10.39 -3.52
N ASN A 182 9.75 -9.33 -2.77
CA ASN A 182 8.94 -8.11 -2.73
C ASN A 182 9.17 -7.18 -3.93
N ILE A 183 10.38 -7.15 -4.50
CA ILE A 183 10.74 -6.20 -5.56
C ILE A 183 11.40 -6.95 -6.70
N TRP A 184 11.05 -6.53 -7.94
CA TRP A 184 11.72 -6.95 -9.16
C TRP A 184 12.27 -5.73 -9.88
N PHE A 185 13.54 -5.79 -10.31
CA PHE A 185 14.23 -4.69 -10.98
C PHE A 185 15.25 -5.20 -12.01
N GLU A 186 15.71 -4.30 -12.88
CA GLU A 186 16.82 -4.53 -13.79
C GLU A 186 18.07 -3.85 -13.24
N ASN A 187 19.15 -4.59 -13.11
CA ASN A 187 20.43 -4.05 -12.67
C ASN A 187 21.15 -3.29 -13.80
N ALA A 188 22.30 -2.69 -13.48
CA ALA A 188 23.09 -1.92 -14.45
C ALA A 188 23.62 -2.75 -15.65
N GLU A 189 23.63 -4.07 -15.54
CA GLU A 189 24.04 -4.99 -16.61
C GLU A 189 22.85 -5.42 -17.48
N GLY A 190 21.64 -4.92 -17.23
CA GLY A 190 20.41 -5.31 -17.93
C GLY A 190 19.85 -6.66 -17.50
N LYS A 191 20.29 -7.20 -16.37
CA LYS A 191 19.80 -8.46 -15.82
C LYS A 191 18.60 -8.22 -14.90
N THR A 192 17.59 -9.08 -15.03
CA THR A 192 16.46 -9.12 -14.09
C THR A 192 16.94 -9.67 -12.75
N CYS A 193 16.67 -8.95 -11.68
CA CYS A 193 17.01 -9.26 -10.31
C CYS A 193 15.79 -9.12 -9.39
N TRP A 194 15.89 -9.72 -8.21
CA TRP A 194 14.87 -9.57 -7.18
C TRP A 194 15.46 -9.17 -5.84
N VAL A 195 14.62 -8.56 -4.99
CA VAL A 195 14.93 -8.25 -3.61
C VAL A 195 13.86 -8.81 -2.69
N GLU A 196 14.30 -9.52 -1.65
CA GLU A 196 13.48 -9.78 -0.48
C GLU A 196 13.67 -8.65 0.51
N VAL A 197 12.58 -8.00 0.89
CA VAL A 197 12.57 -6.91 1.84
C VAL A 197 12.06 -7.41 3.18
N LEU A 198 12.89 -7.29 4.20
CA LEU A 198 12.57 -7.65 5.58
C LEU A 198 12.51 -6.39 6.43
N PHE A 199 11.47 -6.27 7.25
CA PHE A 199 11.43 -5.25 8.27
C PHE A 199 11.71 -5.83 9.67
N THR A 200 12.29 -5.02 10.54
CA THR A 200 12.50 -5.34 11.96
C THR A 200 12.04 -4.18 12.84
N LYS A 201 11.59 -4.50 14.06
CA LYS A 201 11.30 -3.51 15.11
C LYS A 201 12.45 -3.55 16.12
N TYR A 202 13.05 -2.40 16.44
CA TYR A 202 14.06 -2.31 17.50
C TYR A 202 13.44 -2.79 18.85
N PRO A 203 14.16 -3.52 19.69
CA PRO A 203 15.58 -3.93 19.58
C PRO A 203 15.81 -5.26 18.87
N ASN A 204 14.81 -5.82 18.17
CA ASN A 204 14.91 -7.12 17.52
C ASN A 204 15.94 -7.06 16.38
N LYS A 205 16.77 -8.10 16.33
CA LYS A 205 17.76 -8.27 15.27
C LYS A 205 17.18 -9.09 14.11
N ASP A 206 17.95 -9.13 13.04
CA ASP A 206 17.62 -9.72 11.75
C ASP A 206 16.84 -11.03 11.82
N LYS A 207 15.79 -11.14 11.04
CA LYS A 207 15.12 -12.42 10.78
C LYS A 207 16.06 -13.28 9.90
N PRO A 208 16.21 -14.59 10.19
CA PRO A 208 17.00 -15.46 9.33
C PRO A 208 16.38 -15.58 7.95
N PHE A 209 17.20 -15.40 6.93
CA PHE A 209 16.84 -15.55 5.53
C PHE A 209 16.81 -17.05 5.13
N SER A 210 15.84 -17.48 4.34
CA SER A 210 15.76 -18.86 3.87
C SER A 210 15.13 -19.00 2.49
N PHE A 211 15.87 -19.58 1.53
CA PHE A 211 15.39 -19.87 0.17
C PHE A 211 14.64 -21.21 0.04
N LYS A 212 14.45 -21.98 1.09
CA LYS A 212 14.11 -23.42 1.01
C LYS A 212 12.84 -23.74 0.22
N ASN A 213 11.95 -22.78 0.00
CA ASN A 213 10.65 -23.01 -0.64
C ASN A 213 10.37 -22.03 -1.81
N TRP A 214 11.39 -21.37 -2.33
CA TRP A 214 11.17 -20.38 -3.38
C TRP A 214 10.92 -21.07 -4.74
N PRO A 215 10.03 -20.52 -5.59
CA PRO A 215 9.77 -21.05 -6.92
C PRO A 215 11.06 -21.08 -7.77
N SER A 216 11.24 -22.16 -8.54
CA SER A 216 12.41 -22.30 -9.43
C SER A 216 12.56 -21.15 -10.43
N GLU A 217 11.46 -20.51 -10.81
CA GLU A 217 11.49 -19.34 -11.70
C GLU A 217 12.16 -18.13 -11.05
N VAL A 218 11.95 -17.91 -9.75
CA VAL A 218 12.63 -16.85 -8.99
C VAL A 218 14.13 -17.12 -8.90
N LEU A 219 14.49 -18.38 -8.65
CA LEU A 219 15.87 -18.81 -8.51
C LEU A 219 16.68 -18.85 -9.84
N LYS A 220 16.08 -18.46 -10.96
CA LYS A 220 16.80 -18.21 -12.22
C LYS A 220 17.44 -16.82 -12.30
N HIS A 221 17.18 -15.96 -11.34
CA HIS A 221 17.60 -14.57 -11.33
C HIS A 221 18.46 -14.26 -10.12
N ASP A 222 19.35 -13.31 -10.26
CA ASP A 222 20.18 -12.82 -9.15
C ASP A 222 19.33 -12.21 -8.04
N GLY A 223 19.67 -12.52 -6.79
CA GLY A 223 18.91 -12.18 -5.62
C GLY A 223 19.62 -11.29 -4.61
N TYR A 224 18.86 -10.41 -4.05
CA TYR A 224 19.29 -9.46 -3.01
C TYR A 224 18.37 -9.54 -1.81
N LYS A 225 18.87 -9.13 -0.65
CA LYS A 225 18.06 -8.83 0.53
C LYS A 225 18.19 -7.36 0.92
N ALA A 226 17.17 -6.86 1.55
CA ALA A 226 17.14 -5.56 2.19
C ALA A 226 16.54 -5.70 3.60
N ILE A 227 17.18 -5.10 4.59
CA ILE A 227 16.66 -5.06 5.96
C ILE A 227 16.42 -3.61 6.32
N VAL A 228 15.18 -3.29 6.69
CA VAL A 228 14.79 -1.97 7.16
C VAL A 228 14.35 -2.09 8.61
N SER A 229 15.04 -1.39 9.51
CA SER A 229 14.75 -1.40 10.94
C SER A 229 14.01 -0.13 11.34
N PHE A 230 12.97 -0.30 12.13
CA PHE A 230 12.13 0.80 12.62
C PHE A 230 12.19 0.88 14.14
N ALA A 231 12.17 2.08 14.67
CA ALA A 231 12.04 2.37 16.09
C ALA A 231 11.12 3.58 16.31
N ASN A 232 10.55 3.70 17.49
CA ASN A 232 9.87 4.93 17.89
C ASN A 232 10.93 6.04 18.01
N ALA A 233 10.70 7.19 17.35
CA ALA A 233 11.71 8.25 17.27
C ALA A 233 11.97 8.94 18.63
N GLU A 234 10.96 8.99 19.51
CA GLU A 234 11.10 9.61 20.83
C GLU A 234 11.71 8.66 21.87
N ASN A 235 11.35 7.36 21.80
CA ASN A 235 11.83 6.34 22.71
C ASN A 235 11.95 4.98 22.01
N PHE A 236 13.18 4.59 21.68
CA PHE A 236 13.48 3.35 20.94
C PHE A 236 12.97 2.06 21.60
N SER A 237 12.69 2.07 22.89
CA SER A 237 12.16 0.91 23.61
C SER A 237 10.64 0.81 23.59
N GLU A 238 9.95 1.83 23.12
CA GLU A 238 8.51 1.88 23.00
C GLU A 238 8.01 1.37 21.65
N LYS A 239 6.70 1.09 21.61
CA LYS A 239 6.00 0.74 20.38
C LYS A 239 5.92 1.94 19.44
N ILE A 240 5.83 1.67 18.16
CA ILE A 240 5.58 2.68 17.13
C ILE A 240 4.06 2.81 16.99
N TYR A 241 3.54 4.03 17.12
CA TYR A 241 2.12 4.31 16.95
C TYR A 241 1.88 5.14 15.69
N ARG A 242 0.67 4.98 15.11
CA ARG A 242 0.23 5.83 14.00
C ARG A 242 0.23 7.30 14.41
N ALA A 243 0.47 8.19 13.45
CA ALA A 243 0.62 9.62 13.67
C ALA A 243 1.81 10.05 14.57
N GLN A 244 2.74 9.13 14.89
CA GLN A 244 4.01 9.42 15.52
C GLN A 244 5.17 9.22 14.56
N ALA A 245 6.28 9.93 14.83
CA ALA A 245 7.51 9.76 14.06
C ALA A 245 8.15 8.40 14.35
N ALA A 246 8.70 7.78 13.31
CA ALA A 246 9.50 6.59 13.43
C ALA A 246 10.91 6.85 12.89
N ASP A 247 11.93 6.40 13.62
CA ASP A 247 13.29 6.32 13.12
C ASP A 247 13.44 5.12 12.20
N VAL A 248 14.19 5.32 11.12
CA VAL A 248 14.42 4.32 10.07
C VAL A 248 15.91 4.10 9.89
N ASN A 249 16.36 2.84 9.93
CA ASN A 249 17.71 2.45 9.60
C ASN A 249 17.70 1.48 8.41
N PHE A 250 18.25 1.91 7.28
CA PHE A 250 18.41 1.12 6.07
C PHE A 250 19.84 1.29 5.53
N LYS A 251 20.55 0.18 5.30
CA LYS A 251 21.95 0.16 4.87
C LYS A 251 22.17 -0.13 3.38
N GLY A 252 21.11 -0.24 2.62
CA GLY A 252 21.14 -0.63 1.21
C GLY A 252 20.76 -2.10 0.99
N ILE A 253 20.80 -2.53 -0.28
CA ILE A 253 20.55 -3.91 -0.69
C ILE A 253 21.86 -4.72 -0.66
N GLU A 254 21.78 -5.96 -0.20
CA GLU A 254 22.91 -6.89 -0.12
C GLU A 254 22.69 -8.05 -1.09
N TYR A 255 23.69 -8.34 -1.92
CA TYR A 255 23.67 -9.50 -2.82
C TYR A 255 23.75 -10.80 -2.02
N ILE A 256 22.87 -11.76 -2.31
CA ILE A 256 22.76 -12.99 -1.53
C ILE A 256 22.67 -14.27 -2.36
N TYR A 257 22.34 -14.18 -3.65
CA TYR A 257 22.08 -15.34 -4.45
C TYR A 257 22.43 -15.13 -5.93
N SER A 258 23.10 -16.12 -6.55
CA SER A 258 23.24 -16.23 -7.99
C SER A 258 22.81 -17.60 -8.50
N PRO A 259 22.06 -17.68 -9.62
CA PRO A 259 21.70 -18.96 -10.23
C PRO A 259 22.93 -19.73 -10.79
N ASN A 260 24.09 -19.09 -10.88
CA ASN A 260 25.33 -19.65 -11.45
C ASN A 260 26.38 -20.04 -10.41
N LEU A 261 26.07 -19.91 -9.12
CA LEU A 261 26.86 -20.37 -8.00
C LEU A 261 26.28 -21.64 -7.41
#